data_6c1c9c6e92b52ec902883ba07669c336
#
_entry.id   6c1c9c6e92b52ec902883ba07669c336
#
_cell.length_a   1.000
_cell.length_b   1.000
_cell.length_c   1.000
_cell.angle_alpha   90.00
_cell.angle_beta   90.00
_cell.angle_gamma   90.00
#
_symmetry.space_group_name_H-M   'P 1'
#
loop_
_entity.id
_entity.type
_entity.pdbx_description
1 polymer ?
#
loop_
_entity_poly.entity_id
_entity_poly.type
_entity_poly.pdbx_seq_one_letter_code
_entity_poly.pdbx_strand_id
1 'polypeptide(L)'
;MENKQTVTVIGAGLAGSEAAWQIAQAGYSVRLFEMKPQKFSPAHKSAGFAELICSNSLKAARIDSAAGLLKEEMRRMDSLLVACADKTAVPAGGALAVDRDRFSELVTKAITEHPNIEVMHGEVTEIPAEGVTVIASGPLTSDTLAEQITDLCGGALSFFDAAAPIVTRESLDMEHCFTASRYDKGDDDYINCPMNKEEYDAFYEALITAERAPIHDFDVMNPKVYEGCMPIEVMAQRGHDTIRFGPLKPVGLRDPRTGHRPWAVVQLRTENAEKTLFNLVGFQTNLKFSEQKRVFGMIPGLKNAEYMRYGVMHRNTFLDSPKLLNADFSMRTRPELFFAGQMTGVEGYMESASSGLLAGRNAVRRLEGKAPLILPITTMMGSLAEHAAHSPSKDFQPMGANFGILPVIEPHIRDKKERYAALSARALEDLAETLKNA
;
A
#
# COMPACT_ATOMS: atom_id res chain seq x y z
N MET A 1 31.72 24.97 10.09
CA MET A 1 30.54 24.11 9.81
C MET A 1 31.11 22.79 9.35
N GLU A 2 31.00 21.76 10.16
CA GLU A 2 31.37 20.40 9.72
C GLU A 2 30.57 20.05 8.46
N ASN A 3 31.29 19.54 7.48
CA ASN A 3 30.73 19.14 6.19
C ASN A 3 29.83 17.90 6.47
N LYS A 4 28.57 18.13 6.85
CA LYS A 4 27.62 17.04 7.12
C LYS A 4 27.51 16.19 5.87
N GLN A 5 27.81 14.91 5.98
CA GLN A 5 27.65 13.96 4.89
C GLN A 5 26.20 13.98 4.40
N THR A 6 26.02 14.01 3.09
CA THR A 6 24.71 14.09 2.45
C THR A 6 24.28 12.70 2.01
N VAL A 7 23.05 12.32 2.32
CA VAL A 7 22.43 11.08 1.84
C VAL A 7 21.60 11.39 0.59
N THR A 8 21.73 10.55 -0.42
CA THR A 8 20.87 10.60 -1.60
C THR A 8 19.65 9.69 -1.41
N VAL A 9 18.46 10.22 -1.64
CA VAL A 9 17.20 9.44 -1.66
C VAL A 9 16.58 9.58 -3.04
N ILE A 10 16.25 8.46 -3.69
CA ILE A 10 15.70 8.42 -5.04
C ILE A 10 14.23 7.98 -4.99
N GLY A 11 13.32 8.88 -5.35
CA GLY A 11 11.87 8.73 -5.30
C GLY A 11 11.24 9.35 -4.06
N ALA A 12 10.26 10.25 -4.24
CA ALA A 12 9.47 10.88 -3.18
C ALA A 12 8.08 10.22 -3.01
N GLY A 13 8.01 8.90 -3.22
CA GLY A 13 6.85 8.09 -2.83
C GLY A 13 6.77 7.91 -1.31
N LEU A 14 5.92 6.98 -0.85
CA LEU A 14 5.76 6.71 0.59
C LEU A 14 7.09 6.36 1.28
N ALA A 15 7.83 5.40 0.73
CA ALA A 15 9.07 4.94 1.33
C ALA A 15 10.17 6.01 1.30
N GLY A 16 10.32 6.73 0.18
CA GLY A 16 11.37 7.74 0.04
C GLY A 16 11.10 8.99 0.86
N SER A 17 9.85 9.45 0.95
CA SER A 17 9.48 10.55 1.84
C SER A 17 9.74 10.19 3.32
N GLU A 18 9.40 8.97 3.72
CA GLU A 18 9.68 8.51 5.09
C GLU A 18 11.19 8.39 5.36
N ALA A 19 11.97 7.81 4.42
CA ALA A 19 13.42 7.71 4.56
C ALA A 19 14.08 9.08 4.65
N ALA A 20 13.72 10.01 3.75
CA ALA A 20 14.25 11.38 3.75
C ALA A 20 13.94 12.11 5.07
N TRP A 21 12.72 11.93 5.59
CA TRP A 21 12.32 12.48 6.89
C TRP A 21 13.18 11.96 8.02
N GLN A 22 13.35 10.65 8.15
CA GLN A 22 14.13 10.04 9.23
C GLN A 22 15.60 10.49 9.21
N ILE A 23 16.20 10.57 8.01
CA ILE A 23 17.58 11.07 7.83
C ILE A 23 17.68 12.53 8.24
N ALA A 24 16.75 13.35 7.79
CA ALA A 24 16.75 14.79 8.06
C ALA A 24 16.49 15.11 9.54
N GLN A 25 15.62 14.35 10.21
CA GLN A 25 15.36 14.46 11.66
C GLN A 25 16.58 14.07 12.50
N ALA A 26 17.43 13.15 12.02
CA ALA A 26 18.72 12.84 12.64
C ALA A 26 19.78 13.95 12.41
N GLY A 27 19.42 15.02 11.69
CA GLY A 27 20.26 16.19 11.47
C GLY A 27 21.20 16.08 10.27
N TYR A 28 21.07 15.07 9.41
CA TYR A 28 21.85 14.91 8.19
C TYR A 28 21.19 15.61 7.01
N SER A 29 22.00 16.02 6.02
CA SER A 29 21.51 16.60 4.78
C SER A 29 21.01 15.50 3.83
N VAL A 30 19.90 15.77 3.16
CA VAL A 30 19.28 14.87 2.19
C VAL A 30 19.15 15.55 0.84
N ARG A 31 19.59 14.88 -0.23
CA ARG A 31 19.16 15.19 -1.60
C ARG A 31 18.10 14.20 -2.01
N LEU A 32 16.85 14.66 -2.08
CA LEU A 32 15.71 13.86 -2.46
C LEU A 32 15.37 14.09 -3.94
N PHE A 33 15.57 13.08 -4.76
CA PHE A 33 15.25 13.12 -6.18
C PHE A 33 13.82 12.63 -6.43
N GLU A 34 13.06 13.41 -7.19
CA GLU A 34 11.72 13.05 -7.64
C GLU A 34 11.54 13.43 -9.11
N MET A 35 11.13 12.48 -9.93
CA MET A 35 10.97 12.73 -11.38
C MET A 35 9.78 13.64 -11.71
N LYS A 36 8.76 13.70 -10.84
CA LYS A 36 7.63 14.62 -11.00
C LYS A 36 8.03 16.05 -10.62
N PRO A 37 7.47 17.06 -11.24
CA PRO A 37 6.43 17.04 -12.28
C PRO A 37 6.96 16.86 -13.71
N GLN A 38 8.29 16.69 -13.90
CA GLN A 38 8.88 16.63 -15.25
C GLN A 38 8.53 15.34 -15.99
N LYS A 39 8.42 14.23 -15.26
CA LYS A 39 8.04 12.92 -15.80
C LYS A 39 7.08 12.23 -14.82
N PHE A 40 6.00 11.66 -15.33
CA PHE A 40 5.02 10.89 -14.56
C PHE A 40 5.11 9.42 -14.91
N SER A 41 4.92 8.54 -13.92
CA SER A 41 4.65 7.14 -14.22
C SER A 41 3.22 6.98 -14.77
N PRO A 42 2.88 5.84 -15.39
CA PRO A 42 1.54 5.63 -15.95
C PRO A 42 0.40 5.74 -14.92
N ALA A 43 0.68 5.58 -13.64
CA ALA A 43 -0.33 5.59 -12.59
C ALA A 43 -0.42 6.90 -11.79
N HIS A 44 0.68 7.66 -11.71
CA HIS A 44 0.71 8.92 -10.97
C HIS A 44 0.08 10.06 -11.77
N LYS A 45 -0.65 10.94 -11.09
CA LYS A 45 -1.35 12.09 -11.70
C LYS A 45 -1.06 13.39 -10.96
N SER A 46 -0.67 13.33 -9.69
CA SER A 46 -0.32 14.48 -8.86
C SER A 46 1.18 14.72 -8.87
N ALA A 47 1.59 15.98 -8.85
CA ALA A 47 2.98 16.37 -8.63
C ALA A 47 3.40 16.19 -7.16
N GLY A 48 2.47 16.02 -6.23
CA GLY A 48 2.72 15.83 -4.80
C GLY A 48 3.45 14.53 -4.48
N PHE A 49 4.02 14.49 -3.27
CA PHE A 49 4.74 13.33 -2.75
C PHE A 49 3.77 12.33 -2.09
N ALA A 50 4.22 11.09 -1.90
CA ALA A 50 3.44 10.02 -1.28
C ALA A 50 2.03 9.85 -1.85
N GLU A 51 1.84 10.02 -3.16
CA GLU A 51 0.56 9.84 -3.84
C GLU A 51 0.05 8.40 -3.68
N LEU A 52 -1.19 8.25 -3.18
CA LEU A 52 -1.84 6.95 -3.04
C LEU A 52 -2.56 6.57 -4.35
N ILE A 53 -2.13 5.51 -5.02
CA ILE A 53 -2.59 5.16 -6.36
C ILE A 53 -3.84 4.28 -6.34
N CYS A 54 -3.78 3.12 -5.68
CA CYS A 54 -4.83 2.09 -5.80
C CYS A 54 -6.00 2.30 -4.84
N SER A 55 -5.77 2.86 -3.66
CA SER A 55 -6.77 3.02 -2.60
C SER A 55 -6.37 4.15 -1.67
N ASN A 56 -7.34 4.77 -0.99
CA ASN A 56 -7.07 5.69 0.12
C ASN A 56 -7.02 4.99 1.48
N SER A 57 -7.16 3.68 1.52
CA SER A 57 -7.12 2.90 2.76
C SER A 57 -5.69 2.49 3.10
N LEU A 58 -5.31 2.77 4.34
CA LEU A 58 -4.09 2.30 4.96
C LEU A 58 -4.36 1.04 5.82
N LYS A 59 -5.38 0.25 5.44
CA LYS A 59 -5.84 -0.97 6.13
C LYS A 59 -6.38 -0.70 7.55
N ALA A 60 -6.53 -1.76 8.37
CA ALA A 60 -7.13 -1.65 9.71
C ALA A 60 -6.35 -0.69 10.63
N ALA A 61 -7.08 0.08 11.45
CA ALA A 61 -6.52 1.04 12.41
C ALA A 61 -6.22 0.41 13.78
N ARG A 62 -7.00 -0.62 14.17
CA ARG A 62 -6.93 -1.21 15.51
C ARG A 62 -5.62 -1.94 15.76
N ILE A 63 -5.07 -1.77 16.96
CA ILE A 63 -3.79 -2.34 17.39
C ILE A 63 -3.80 -3.89 17.46
N ASP A 64 -4.97 -4.51 17.66
CA ASP A 64 -5.19 -5.95 17.63
C ASP A 64 -5.35 -6.50 16.19
N SER A 65 -4.92 -5.74 15.21
CA SER A 65 -4.76 -6.14 13.82
C SER A 65 -3.32 -5.92 13.37
N ALA A 66 -2.82 -6.77 12.48
CA ALA A 66 -1.43 -6.69 12.02
C ALA A 66 -1.08 -5.33 11.38
N ALA A 67 -1.99 -4.79 10.55
CA ALA A 67 -1.80 -3.47 9.95
C ALA A 67 -1.91 -2.32 10.97
N GLY A 68 -2.70 -2.48 12.02
CA GLY A 68 -2.77 -1.50 13.11
C GLY A 68 -1.53 -1.55 13.99
N LEU A 69 -1.03 -2.75 14.30
CA LEU A 69 0.24 -2.93 15.01
C LEU A 69 1.39 -2.28 14.24
N LEU A 70 1.52 -2.54 12.94
CA LEU A 70 2.54 -1.91 12.10
C LEU A 70 2.52 -0.38 12.22
N LYS A 71 1.34 0.24 12.12
CA LYS A 71 1.20 1.70 12.26
C LYS A 71 1.57 2.19 13.66
N GLU A 72 1.26 1.43 14.69
CA GLU A 72 1.64 1.81 16.07
C GLU A 72 3.15 1.71 16.29
N GLU A 73 3.81 0.69 15.73
CA GLU A 73 5.26 0.60 15.74
C GLU A 73 5.91 1.79 15.03
N MET A 74 5.41 2.12 13.82
CA MET A 74 5.88 3.30 13.08
C MET A 74 5.62 4.61 13.84
N ARG A 75 4.46 4.74 14.53
CA ARG A 75 4.14 5.93 15.34
C ARG A 75 5.14 6.11 16.48
N ARG A 76 5.53 5.03 17.15
CA ARG A 76 6.57 5.04 18.20
C ARG A 76 7.98 5.32 17.68
N MET A 77 8.15 5.25 16.37
CA MET A 77 9.40 5.60 15.70
C MET A 77 9.32 6.94 14.94
N ASP A 78 8.38 7.81 15.30
CA ASP A 78 8.20 9.17 14.76
C ASP A 78 8.00 9.22 13.23
N SER A 79 7.18 8.29 12.70
CA SER A 79 6.84 8.25 11.28
C SER A 79 6.08 9.51 10.82
N LEU A 80 6.60 10.18 9.82
CA LEU A 80 5.93 11.30 9.14
C LEU A 80 4.61 10.85 8.53
N LEU A 81 4.62 9.72 7.82
CA LEU A 81 3.45 9.29 7.06
C LEU A 81 2.30 8.88 7.96
N VAL A 82 2.57 8.23 9.09
CA VAL A 82 1.53 7.92 10.07
C VAL A 82 0.97 9.20 10.69
N ALA A 83 1.82 10.17 11.02
CA ALA A 83 1.38 11.46 11.56
C ALA A 83 0.52 12.26 10.57
N CYS A 84 0.86 12.23 9.27
CA CYS A 84 0.04 12.84 8.21
C CYS A 84 -1.28 12.08 8.01
N ALA A 85 -1.26 10.75 8.06
CA ALA A 85 -2.44 9.91 7.91
C ALA A 85 -3.46 10.16 9.04
N ASP A 86 -2.99 10.24 10.29
CA ASP A 86 -3.86 10.54 11.44
C ASP A 86 -4.55 11.91 11.32
N LYS A 87 -3.86 12.91 10.72
CA LYS A 87 -4.41 14.28 10.51
C LYS A 87 -5.38 14.38 9.33
N THR A 88 -5.34 13.45 8.41
CA THR A 88 -6.16 13.47 7.17
C THR A 88 -7.13 12.30 7.09
N ALA A 89 -7.36 11.63 8.23
CA ALA A 89 -8.28 10.51 8.32
C ALA A 89 -9.69 10.88 7.89
N VAL A 90 -10.33 9.98 7.13
CA VAL A 90 -11.73 10.05 6.75
C VAL A 90 -12.48 8.84 7.29
N PRO A 91 -13.81 8.93 7.51
CA PRO A 91 -14.60 7.82 8.01
C PRO A 91 -14.47 6.56 7.14
N ALA A 92 -14.11 5.43 7.78
CA ALA A 92 -13.94 4.14 7.09
C ALA A 92 -14.12 2.94 8.04
N GLY A 93 -15.01 3.03 9.03
CA GLY A 93 -15.26 1.98 10.02
C GLY A 93 -13.99 1.64 10.81
N GLY A 94 -13.56 0.39 10.76
CA GLY A 94 -12.35 -0.07 11.47
C GLY A 94 -11.03 0.13 10.70
N ALA A 95 -11.05 0.77 9.54
CA ALA A 95 -9.86 1.07 8.74
C ALA A 95 -9.38 2.51 8.96
N LEU A 96 -8.09 2.76 8.79
CA LEU A 96 -7.55 4.09 8.59
C LEU A 96 -7.59 4.38 7.09
N ALA A 97 -8.52 5.22 6.65
CA ALA A 97 -8.55 5.78 5.32
C ALA A 97 -8.27 7.28 5.40
N VAL A 98 -7.70 7.86 4.36
CA VAL A 98 -7.30 9.26 4.33
C VAL A 98 -7.92 10.00 3.16
N ASP A 99 -8.08 11.30 3.30
CA ASP A 99 -8.25 12.18 2.16
C ASP A 99 -6.92 12.20 1.38
N ARG A 100 -6.93 11.70 0.15
CA ARG A 100 -5.70 11.50 -0.64
C ARG A 100 -4.93 12.77 -0.90
N ASP A 101 -5.66 13.81 -1.28
CA ASP A 101 -5.05 15.06 -1.71
C ASP A 101 -4.44 15.76 -0.49
N ARG A 102 -5.18 15.88 0.59
CA ARG A 102 -4.70 16.45 1.84
C ARG A 102 -3.53 15.67 2.45
N PHE A 103 -3.57 14.34 2.35
CA PHE A 103 -2.46 13.50 2.81
C PHE A 103 -1.18 13.80 2.02
N SER A 104 -1.26 13.79 0.68
CA SER A 104 -0.12 14.09 -0.19
C SER A 104 0.37 15.52 0.02
N GLU A 105 -0.52 16.51 0.16
CA GLU A 105 -0.18 17.90 0.47
C GLU A 105 0.60 18.04 1.77
N LEU A 106 0.13 17.41 2.85
CA LEU A 106 0.82 17.48 4.15
C LEU A 106 2.21 16.84 4.10
N VAL A 107 2.35 15.68 3.44
CA VAL A 107 3.65 15.03 3.26
C VAL A 107 4.57 15.90 2.41
N THR A 108 4.08 16.42 1.28
CA THR A 108 4.85 17.29 0.40
C THR A 108 5.34 18.52 1.15
N LYS A 109 4.45 19.18 1.89
CA LYS A 109 4.79 20.35 2.70
C LYS A 109 5.88 20.04 3.74
N ALA A 110 5.70 18.97 4.50
CA ALA A 110 6.65 18.60 5.55
C ALA A 110 8.06 18.32 5.00
N ILE A 111 8.14 17.70 3.82
CA ILE A 111 9.42 17.40 3.16
C ILE A 111 10.05 18.65 2.55
N THR A 112 9.27 19.46 1.83
CA THR A 112 9.80 20.64 1.12
C THR A 112 10.18 21.79 2.06
N GLU A 113 9.53 21.90 3.21
CA GLU A 113 9.84 22.93 4.23
C GLU A 113 10.94 22.49 5.21
N HIS A 114 11.41 21.24 5.15
CA HIS A 114 12.43 20.76 6.07
C HIS A 114 13.83 21.30 5.71
N PRO A 115 14.53 21.98 6.63
CA PRO A 115 15.79 22.70 6.31
C PRO A 115 16.95 21.78 5.88
N ASN A 116 16.88 20.49 6.20
CA ASN A 116 17.90 19.51 5.84
C ASN A 116 17.55 18.70 4.57
N ILE A 117 16.43 18.98 3.90
CA ILE A 117 16.02 18.26 2.69
C ILE A 117 16.05 19.20 1.49
N GLU A 118 16.91 18.89 0.52
CA GLU A 118 16.93 19.54 -0.78
C GLU A 118 16.20 18.64 -1.79
N VAL A 119 15.10 19.15 -2.34
CA VAL A 119 14.32 18.43 -3.36
C VAL A 119 14.88 18.74 -4.74
N MET A 120 15.29 17.69 -5.45
CA MET A 120 15.82 17.75 -6.81
C MET A 120 14.77 17.15 -7.76
N HIS A 121 14.20 17.98 -8.62
CA HIS A 121 13.27 17.50 -9.65
C HIS A 121 14.02 16.99 -10.87
N GLY A 122 13.72 15.78 -11.29
CA GLY A 122 14.28 15.13 -12.45
C GLY A 122 14.42 13.62 -12.29
N GLU A 123 14.48 12.94 -13.41
CA GLU A 123 14.72 11.51 -13.46
C GLU A 123 16.17 11.19 -13.10
N VAL A 124 16.37 10.26 -12.18
CA VAL A 124 17.70 9.69 -11.92
C VAL A 124 17.89 8.52 -12.89
N THR A 125 18.89 8.62 -13.74
CA THR A 125 19.21 7.62 -14.76
C THR A 125 20.42 6.75 -14.40
N GLU A 126 21.22 7.18 -13.42
CA GLU A 126 22.39 6.44 -12.94
C GLU A 126 22.38 6.37 -11.42
N ILE A 127 22.65 5.18 -10.88
CA ILE A 127 22.77 4.99 -9.41
C ILE A 127 24.12 5.57 -8.98
N PRO A 128 24.16 6.51 -7.99
CA PRO A 128 25.39 7.11 -7.52
C PRO A 128 26.41 6.04 -7.12
N ALA A 129 27.65 6.15 -7.63
CA ALA A 129 28.70 5.18 -7.34
C ALA A 129 29.23 5.28 -5.91
N GLU A 130 29.20 6.47 -5.33
CA GLU A 130 29.73 6.78 -4.00
C GLU A 130 28.67 7.40 -3.08
N GLY A 131 28.92 7.34 -1.78
CA GLY A 131 28.05 7.89 -0.74
C GLY A 131 26.87 6.96 -0.39
N VAL A 132 26.19 7.32 0.70
CA VAL A 132 25.01 6.55 1.15
C VAL A 132 23.80 6.94 0.31
N THR A 133 23.15 5.94 -0.28
CA THR A 133 22.01 6.12 -1.18
C THR A 133 20.87 5.22 -0.77
N VAL A 134 19.64 5.74 -0.77
CA VAL A 134 18.40 4.98 -0.59
C VAL A 134 17.60 5.02 -1.88
N ILE A 135 17.40 3.86 -2.52
CA ILE A 135 16.54 3.71 -3.70
C ILE A 135 15.14 3.37 -3.22
N ALA A 136 14.21 4.30 -3.40
CA ALA A 136 12.81 4.21 -2.99
C ALA A 136 11.87 4.63 -4.13
N SER A 137 12.29 4.38 -5.39
CA SER A 137 11.57 4.76 -6.61
C SER A 137 10.27 3.99 -6.84
N GLY A 138 10.04 2.95 -6.03
CA GLY A 138 8.79 2.19 -6.00
C GLY A 138 8.64 1.19 -7.16
N PRO A 139 7.46 0.57 -7.29
CA PRO A 139 7.21 -0.49 -8.26
C PRO A 139 7.09 0.02 -9.70
N LEU A 140 6.87 1.33 -9.87
CA LEU A 140 6.75 2.02 -11.16
C LEU A 140 7.99 2.87 -11.45
N THR A 141 9.16 2.34 -11.10
CA THR A 141 10.47 2.93 -11.43
C THR A 141 10.57 3.15 -12.94
N SER A 142 11.19 4.27 -13.34
CA SER A 142 11.42 4.56 -14.76
C SER A 142 12.28 3.50 -15.43
N ASP A 143 12.07 3.30 -16.72
CA ASP A 143 12.74 2.21 -17.48
C ASP A 143 14.26 2.29 -17.33
N THR A 144 14.86 3.48 -17.48
CA THR A 144 16.32 3.67 -17.38
C THR A 144 16.85 3.30 -16.01
N LEU A 145 16.20 3.74 -14.93
CA LEU A 145 16.62 3.37 -13.58
C LEU A 145 16.34 1.88 -13.28
N ALA A 146 15.26 1.32 -13.81
CA ALA A 146 14.94 -0.09 -13.66
C ALA A 146 15.98 -1.00 -14.35
N GLU A 147 16.51 -0.59 -15.51
CA GLU A 147 17.63 -1.28 -16.17
C GLU A 147 18.88 -1.26 -15.29
N GLN A 148 19.25 -0.11 -14.73
CA GLN A 148 20.39 0.01 -13.83
C GLN A 148 20.24 -0.86 -12.57
N ILE A 149 19.03 -0.92 -11.98
CA ILE A 149 18.74 -1.78 -10.84
C ILE A 149 18.83 -3.26 -11.25
N THR A 150 18.31 -3.61 -12.43
CA THR A 150 18.33 -4.98 -12.94
C THR A 150 19.76 -5.46 -13.17
N ASP A 151 20.61 -4.64 -13.76
CA ASP A 151 22.01 -4.95 -13.97
C ASP A 151 22.77 -5.12 -12.65
N LEU A 152 22.52 -4.21 -11.70
CA LEU A 152 23.16 -4.26 -10.39
C LEU A 152 22.72 -5.50 -9.56
N CYS A 153 21.47 -5.90 -9.71
CA CYS A 153 20.85 -6.97 -8.90
C CYS A 153 20.88 -8.35 -9.61
N GLY A 154 21.36 -8.45 -10.84
CA GLY A 154 21.38 -9.69 -11.60
C GLY A 154 20.00 -10.20 -12.03
N GLY A 155 19.03 -9.31 -12.14
CA GLY A 155 17.66 -9.56 -12.54
C GLY A 155 16.63 -8.95 -11.58
N ALA A 156 15.39 -8.76 -12.05
CA ALA A 156 14.27 -8.31 -11.25
C ALA A 156 13.05 -9.21 -11.49
N LEU A 157 12.25 -9.42 -10.44
CA LEU A 157 10.97 -10.11 -10.52
C LEU A 157 9.87 -9.07 -10.79
N SER A 158 8.78 -9.50 -11.41
CA SER A 158 7.63 -8.62 -11.65
C SER A 158 6.31 -9.30 -11.34
N PHE A 159 5.33 -8.50 -10.92
CA PHE A 159 3.95 -8.90 -10.74
C PHE A 159 3.02 -7.79 -11.23
N PHE A 160 1.74 -8.10 -11.38
CA PHE A 160 0.74 -7.14 -11.80
C PHE A 160 -0.15 -6.74 -10.61
N ASP A 161 -0.45 -5.46 -10.52
CA ASP A 161 -1.36 -4.85 -9.55
C ASP A 161 -2.46 -4.07 -10.27
N ALA A 162 -3.65 -4.04 -9.71
CA ALA A 162 -4.78 -3.37 -10.30
C ALA A 162 -5.40 -2.33 -9.35
N ALA A 163 -5.78 -1.18 -9.90
CA ALA A 163 -6.50 -0.14 -9.17
C ALA A 163 -8.01 -0.29 -9.32
N ALA A 164 -8.76 0.12 -8.28
CA ALA A 164 -10.21 0.16 -8.30
C ALA A 164 -10.72 1.52 -8.82
N PRO A 165 -11.93 1.56 -9.44
CA PRO A 165 -12.54 2.79 -9.91
C PRO A 165 -12.98 3.72 -8.78
N ILE A 166 -13.05 5.03 -9.10
CA ILE A 166 -13.60 6.08 -8.24
C ILE A 166 -14.77 6.74 -8.98
N VAL A 167 -15.87 6.90 -8.27
CA VAL A 167 -17.12 7.51 -8.79
C VAL A 167 -17.53 8.74 -7.97
N THR A 168 -18.31 9.63 -8.58
CA THR A 168 -18.88 10.78 -7.87
C THR A 168 -20.12 10.37 -7.08
N ARG A 169 -20.33 10.97 -5.90
CA ARG A 169 -21.52 10.74 -5.09
C ARG A 169 -22.80 11.15 -5.82
N GLU A 170 -22.79 12.26 -6.55
CA GLU A 170 -23.95 12.82 -7.25
C GLU A 170 -24.50 11.87 -8.31
N SER A 171 -23.66 11.02 -8.88
CA SER A 171 -24.04 10.06 -9.90
C SER A 171 -24.59 8.73 -9.37
N LEU A 172 -24.55 8.53 -8.05
CA LEU A 172 -25.06 7.31 -7.41
C LEU A 172 -26.58 7.33 -7.32
N ASP A 173 -27.22 6.21 -7.66
CA ASP A 173 -28.66 6.01 -7.43
C ASP A 173 -28.90 5.65 -5.97
N MET A 174 -29.08 6.68 -5.14
CA MET A 174 -29.25 6.54 -3.70
C MET A 174 -30.58 5.86 -3.29
N GLU A 175 -31.57 5.76 -4.21
CA GLU A 175 -32.79 5.00 -3.95
C GLU A 175 -32.51 3.50 -3.89
N HIS A 176 -31.46 3.05 -4.59
CA HIS A 176 -30.98 1.65 -4.60
C HIS A 176 -29.81 1.41 -3.66
N CYS A 177 -29.41 2.39 -2.86
CA CYS A 177 -28.31 2.28 -1.91
C CYS A 177 -28.78 2.47 -0.47
N PHE A 178 -27.93 2.10 0.49
CA PHE A 178 -28.10 2.44 1.91
C PHE A 178 -26.73 2.68 2.56
N THR A 179 -26.71 3.48 3.62
CA THR A 179 -25.49 3.73 4.39
C THR A 179 -25.45 2.81 5.60
N ALA A 180 -24.35 2.12 5.80
CA ALA A 180 -24.11 1.28 6.97
C ALA A 180 -22.64 0.82 7.01
N SER A 181 -22.14 0.57 8.19
CA SER A 181 -20.90 -0.18 8.42
C SER A 181 -21.20 -1.63 8.81
N ARG A 182 -20.30 -2.57 8.47
CA ARG A 182 -20.49 -3.99 8.77
C ARG A 182 -20.50 -4.23 10.28
N TYR A 183 -21.45 -5.05 10.75
CA TYR A 183 -21.58 -5.44 12.16
C TYR A 183 -21.80 -4.24 13.09
N ASP A 184 -22.38 -3.15 12.58
CA ASP A 184 -22.62 -1.90 13.32
C ASP A 184 -21.34 -1.36 13.99
N LYS A 185 -20.19 -1.54 13.31
CA LYS A 185 -18.87 -1.05 13.77
C LYS A 185 -18.54 0.28 13.13
N GLY A 186 -18.64 1.34 13.92
CA GLY A 186 -18.49 2.72 13.46
C GLY A 186 -19.84 3.34 13.07
N ASP A 187 -19.75 4.54 12.51
CA ASP A 187 -20.89 5.25 11.94
C ASP A 187 -21.25 4.67 10.54
N ASP A 188 -22.22 5.25 9.86
CA ASP A 188 -22.63 4.87 8.50
C ASP A 188 -21.59 5.26 7.43
N ASP A 189 -20.39 4.72 7.54
CA ASP A 189 -19.19 5.14 6.81
C ASP A 189 -19.16 4.68 5.35
N TYR A 190 -19.97 3.68 4.99
CA TYR A 190 -20.00 3.12 3.64
C TYR A 190 -21.35 3.31 2.99
N ILE A 191 -21.37 3.65 1.70
CA ILE A 191 -22.53 3.49 0.84
C ILE A 191 -22.51 2.03 0.35
N ASN A 192 -23.63 1.33 0.51
CA ASN A 192 -23.79 -0.06 0.14
C ASN A 192 -24.76 -0.15 -1.04
N CYS A 193 -24.34 -0.78 -2.15
CA CYS A 193 -25.14 -1.05 -3.32
C CYS A 193 -25.51 -2.54 -3.32
N PRO A 194 -26.69 -2.90 -2.82
CA PRO A 194 -27.13 -4.30 -2.76
C PRO A 194 -27.58 -4.81 -4.13
N MET A 195 -27.46 -6.11 -4.30
CA MET A 195 -28.00 -6.86 -5.43
C MET A 195 -28.84 -8.04 -4.91
N ASN A 196 -29.95 -8.33 -5.57
CA ASN A 196 -30.64 -9.59 -5.43
C ASN A 196 -29.91 -10.69 -6.22
N LYS A 197 -30.47 -11.91 -6.24
CA LYS A 197 -29.80 -13.05 -6.91
C LYS A 197 -29.72 -12.87 -8.42
N GLU A 198 -30.82 -12.45 -9.02
CA GLU A 198 -30.97 -12.27 -10.46
C GLU A 198 -30.03 -11.15 -10.98
N GLU A 199 -29.95 -10.05 -10.25
CA GLU A 199 -29.04 -8.93 -10.55
C GLU A 199 -27.58 -9.36 -10.42
N TYR A 200 -27.26 -10.15 -9.40
CA TYR A 200 -25.91 -10.67 -9.21
C TYR A 200 -25.53 -11.67 -10.31
N ASP A 201 -26.41 -12.60 -10.66
CA ASP A 201 -26.16 -13.60 -11.69
C ASP A 201 -25.91 -12.91 -13.06
N ALA A 202 -26.72 -11.91 -13.40
CA ALA A 202 -26.53 -11.12 -14.62
C ALA A 202 -25.21 -10.32 -14.61
N PHE A 203 -24.89 -9.69 -13.48
CA PHE A 203 -23.61 -8.99 -13.29
C PHE A 203 -22.42 -9.94 -13.42
N TYR A 204 -22.48 -11.11 -12.77
CA TYR A 204 -21.42 -12.11 -12.80
C TYR A 204 -21.13 -12.57 -14.25
N GLU A 205 -22.16 -12.95 -15.01
CA GLU A 205 -22.02 -13.37 -16.40
C GLU A 205 -21.42 -12.27 -17.28
N ALA A 206 -21.85 -11.02 -17.10
CA ALA A 206 -21.28 -9.89 -17.80
C ALA A 206 -19.82 -9.64 -17.43
N LEU A 207 -19.45 -9.84 -16.16
CA LEU A 207 -18.10 -9.63 -15.64
C LEU A 207 -17.08 -10.63 -16.20
N ILE A 208 -17.43 -11.93 -16.20
CA ILE A 208 -16.53 -12.99 -16.68
C ILE A 208 -16.32 -12.98 -18.19
N THR A 209 -17.27 -12.39 -18.93
CA THR A 209 -17.25 -12.30 -20.41
C THR A 209 -16.77 -10.94 -20.91
N ALA A 210 -16.50 -9.98 -20.03
CA ALA A 210 -16.12 -8.62 -20.38
C ALA A 210 -14.72 -8.54 -21.02
N GLU A 211 -14.55 -7.63 -21.95
CA GLU A 211 -13.26 -7.39 -22.61
C GLU A 211 -12.28 -6.71 -21.65
N ARG A 212 -11.06 -7.28 -21.61
CA ARG A 212 -9.94 -6.73 -20.84
C ARG A 212 -9.09 -5.78 -21.67
N ALA A 213 -8.47 -4.82 -21.00
CA ALA A 213 -7.44 -4.00 -21.63
C ALA A 213 -6.22 -4.88 -21.98
N PRO A 214 -5.55 -4.64 -23.10
CA PRO A 214 -4.32 -5.35 -23.43
C PRO A 214 -3.26 -5.02 -22.36
N ILE A 215 -2.61 -6.05 -21.84
CA ILE A 215 -1.44 -5.89 -20.98
C ILE A 215 -0.27 -5.68 -21.94
N HIS A 216 0.28 -4.47 -21.96
CA HIS A 216 1.49 -4.19 -22.72
C HIS A 216 2.65 -4.83 -21.96
N ASP A 217 3.05 -6.01 -22.39
CA ASP A 217 4.40 -6.58 -22.41
C ASP A 217 4.43 -8.11 -22.49
N PHE A 218 5.59 -8.64 -22.82
CA PHE A 218 5.96 -9.94 -23.33
C PHE A 218 5.52 -11.20 -22.55
N ASP A 219 4.81 -11.10 -21.43
CA ASP A 219 4.38 -12.24 -20.61
C ASP A 219 2.87 -12.48 -20.66
N VAL A 220 2.34 -12.62 -21.88
CA VAL A 220 0.88 -12.64 -22.15
C VAL A 220 0.19 -13.93 -21.69
N MET A 221 0.90 -15.02 -21.35
CA MET A 221 0.24 -16.31 -21.14
C MET A 221 -0.23 -16.61 -19.70
N ASN A 222 0.36 -15.99 -18.66
CA ASN A 222 -0.15 -16.03 -17.27
C ASN A 222 0.50 -14.93 -16.42
N PRO A 223 -0.06 -13.72 -16.39
CA PRO A 223 0.49 -12.68 -15.52
C PRO A 223 0.38 -13.14 -14.06
N LYS A 224 1.52 -13.20 -13.34
CA LYS A 224 1.51 -13.39 -11.89
C LYS A 224 0.84 -12.16 -11.28
N VAL A 225 -0.38 -12.30 -10.79
CA VAL A 225 -1.15 -11.26 -10.12
C VAL A 225 -0.99 -11.46 -8.61
N TYR A 226 -0.68 -10.37 -7.90
CA TYR A 226 -0.66 -10.42 -6.44
C TYR A 226 -2.07 -10.69 -5.89
N GLU A 227 -2.21 -11.69 -5.01
CA GLU A 227 -3.52 -12.12 -4.48
C GLU A 227 -4.31 -10.99 -3.81
N GLY A 228 -3.63 -10.06 -3.13
CA GLY A 228 -4.25 -8.92 -2.43
C GLY A 228 -4.83 -7.84 -3.34
N CYS A 229 -4.39 -7.77 -4.60
CA CYS A 229 -4.83 -6.78 -5.60
C CYS A 229 -5.36 -7.46 -6.88
N MET A 230 -5.85 -8.69 -6.74
CA MET A 230 -6.39 -9.46 -7.87
C MET A 230 -7.57 -8.73 -8.51
N PRO A 231 -7.59 -8.59 -9.85
CA PRO A 231 -8.73 -8.03 -10.56
C PRO A 231 -10.01 -8.85 -10.30
N ILE A 232 -11.12 -8.13 -10.10
CA ILE A 232 -12.40 -8.75 -9.73
C ILE A 232 -12.89 -9.75 -10.79
N GLU A 233 -12.64 -9.49 -12.08
CA GLU A 233 -12.96 -10.40 -13.18
C GLU A 233 -12.10 -11.67 -13.17
N VAL A 234 -10.86 -11.59 -12.67
CA VAL A 234 -9.98 -12.76 -12.49
C VAL A 234 -10.46 -13.58 -11.29
N MET A 235 -10.83 -12.89 -10.20
CA MET A 235 -11.40 -13.54 -9.02
C MET A 235 -12.72 -14.25 -9.34
N ALA A 236 -13.59 -13.62 -10.14
CA ALA A 236 -14.87 -14.18 -10.58
C ALA A 236 -14.69 -15.48 -11.40
N GLN A 237 -13.64 -15.59 -12.22
CA GLN A 237 -13.35 -16.80 -13.01
C GLN A 237 -12.99 -18.01 -12.15
N ARG A 238 -12.63 -17.83 -10.88
CA ARG A 238 -12.36 -18.93 -9.94
C ARG A 238 -13.65 -19.65 -9.46
N GLY A 239 -14.81 -19.07 -9.70
CA GLY A 239 -16.09 -19.66 -9.41
C GLY A 239 -17.18 -18.61 -9.12
N HIS A 240 -18.43 -18.97 -9.42
CA HIS A 240 -19.60 -18.10 -9.34
C HIS A 240 -19.75 -17.37 -7.98
N ASP A 241 -19.52 -18.06 -6.88
CA ASP A 241 -19.66 -17.48 -5.54
C ASP A 241 -18.37 -16.87 -4.97
N THR A 242 -17.24 -16.94 -5.69
CA THR A 242 -15.93 -16.46 -5.17
C THR A 242 -15.99 -14.98 -4.79
N ILE A 243 -16.50 -14.12 -5.68
CA ILE A 243 -16.60 -12.68 -5.41
C ILE A 243 -17.69 -12.37 -4.37
N ARG A 244 -18.74 -13.20 -4.28
CA ARG A 244 -19.82 -13.07 -3.30
C ARG A 244 -19.37 -13.42 -1.88
N PHE A 245 -18.43 -14.31 -1.70
CA PHE A 245 -17.75 -14.58 -0.42
C PHE A 245 -16.53 -13.71 -0.18
N GLY A 246 -16.08 -12.99 -1.20
CA GLY A 246 -14.98 -12.04 -1.20
C GLY A 246 -15.45 -10.58 -1.11
N PRO A 247 -15.16 -9.74 -2.12
CA PRO A 247 -15.43 -8.29 -2.08
C PRO A 247 -16.92 -7.94 -1.97
N LEU A 248 -17.81 -8.74 -2.55
CA LEU A 248 -19.26 -8.50 -2.52
C LEU A 248 -20.00 -9.19 -1.37
N LYS A 249 -19.29 -9.57 -0.35
CA LYS A 249 -19.81 -10.31 0.80
C LYS A 249 -20.96 -9.54 1.49
N PRO A 250 -22.17 -10.13 1.65
CA PRO A 250 -23.31 -9.46 2.28
C PRO A 250 -23.35 -9.60 3.81
N VAL A 251 -22.49 -10.43 4.40
CA VAL A 251 -22.50 -10.75 5.83
C VAL A 251 -22.19 -9.51 6.67
N GLY A 252 -22.96 -9.30 7.73
CA GLY A 252 -22.83 -8.14 8.63
C GLY A 252 -23.56 -6.88 8.14
N LEU A 253 -24.37 -6.99 7.06
CA LEU A 253 -25.19 -5.91 6.53
C LEU A 253 -26.66 -6.36 6.46
N ARG A 254 -27.57 -5.42 6.72
CA ARG A 254 -29.01 -5.54 6.47
C ARG A 254 -29.45 -4.33 5.67
N ASP A 255 -30.22 -4.56 4.62
CA ASP A 255 -30.83 -3.47 3.87
C ASP A 255 -32.03 -2.93 4.67
N PRO A 256 -32.00 -1.67 5.10
CA PRO A 256 -33.09 -1.11 5.92
C PRO A 256 -34.43 -1.02 5.18
N ARG A 257 -34.42 -1.02 3.84
CA ARG A 257 -35.63 -0.97 3.01
C ARG A 257 -36.38 -2.30 3.00
N THR A 258 -35.66 -3.42 3.07
CA THR A 258 -36.24 -4.76 3.04
C THR A 258 -36.20 -5.46 4.38
N GLY A 259 -35.38 -5.02 5.32
CA GLY A 259 -35.09 -5.66 6.60
C GLY A 259 -34.29 -6.97 6.46
N HIS A 260 -33.89 -7.35 5.25
CA HIS A 260 -33.17 -8.58 4.95
C HIS A 260 -31.72 -8.36 4.56
N ARG A 261 -30.93 -9.43 4.66
CA ARG A 261 -29.58 -9.45 4.13
C ARG A 261 -29.64 -9.59 2.61
N PRO A 262 -28.99 -8.70 1.84
CA PRO A 262 -28.92 -8.81 0.38
C PRO A 262 -28.22 -10.11 -0.08
N TRP A 263 -28.36 -10.45 -1.35
CA TRP A 263 -27.62 -11.58 -1.93
C TRP A 263 -26.14 -11.27 -2.09
N ALA A 264 -25.83 -10.08 -2.61
CA ALA A 264 -24.49 -9.53 -2.70
C ALA A 264 -24.51 -8.02 -2.44
N VAL A 265 -23.39 -7.41 -2.07
CA VAL A 265 -23.30 -5.97 -1.78
C VAL A 265 -21.97 -5.43 -2.26
N VAL A 266 -22.00 -4.39 -3.08
CA VAL A 266 -20.82 -3.56 -3.37
C VAL A 266 -20.75 -2.46 -2.33
N GLN A 267 -19.60 -2.32 -1.67
CA GLN A 267 -19.35 -1.23 -0.72
C GLN A 267 -18.56 -0.11 -1.38
N LEU A 268 -19.01 1.10 -1.18
CA LEU A 268 -18.32 2.31 -1.62
C LEU A 268 -17.78 3.02 -0.38
N ARG A 269 -16.48 3.35 -0.41
CA ARG A 269 -15.80 4.09 0.67
C ARG A 269 -15.45 5.49 0.19
N THR A 270 -15.64 6.48 1.06
CA THR A 270 -15.26 7.86 0.74
C THR A 270 -13.77 8.00 0.45
N GLU A 271 -13.42 8.82 -0.54
CA GLU A 271 -12.05 9.13 -0.93
C GLU A 271 -11.56 10.46 -0.38
N ASN A 272 -12.48 11.35 0.00
CA ASN A 272 -12.17 12.69 0.48
C ASN A 272 -13.04 13.08 1.69
N ALA A 273 -12.62 14.10 2.43
CA ALA A 273 -13.31 14.59 3.62
C ALA A 273 -14.71 15.13 3.31
N GLU A 274 -14.89 15.73 2.15
CA GLU A 274 -16.15 16.30 1.69
C GLU A 274 -17.18 15.23 1.30
N LYS A 275 -16.78 13.95 1.25
CA LYS A 275 -17.62 12.80 0.87
C LYS A 275 -18.28 12.97 -0.51
N THR A 276 -17.55 13.55 -1.46
CA THR A 276 -18.01 13.75 -2.84
C THR A 276 -17.54 12.67 -3.80
N LEU A 277 -16.47 11.95 -3.44
CA LEU A 277 -15.86 10.90 -4.24
C LEU A 277 -15.84 9.56 -3.46
N PHE A 278 -16.13 8.48 -4.17
CA PHE A 278 -16.21 7.14 -3.58
C PHE A 278 -15.46 6.09 -4.39
N ASN A 279 -14.69 5.27 -3.69
CA ASN A 279 -13.97 4.13 -4.25
C ASN A 279 -14.83 2.86 -4.18
N LEU A 280 -14.85 2.09 -5.25
CA LEU A 280 -15.48 0.76 -5.29
C LEU A 280 -14.58 -0.25 -4.58
N VAL A 281 -14.93 -0.62 -3.36
CA VAL A 281 -14.09 -1.50 -2.52
C VAL A 281 -14.01 -2.91 -3.11
N GLY A 282 -12.78 -3.35 -3.41
CA GLY A 282 -12.54 -4.69 -3.97
C GLY A 282 -12.80 -4.82 -5.47
N PHE A 283 -12.94 -3.69 -6.19
CA PHE A 283 -13.17 -3.64 -7.64
C PHE A 283 -11.91 -3.28 -8.42
N GLN A 284 -10.74 -3.72 -7.96
CA GLN A 284 -9.54 -3.69 -8.79
C GLN A 284 -9.86 -4.41 -10.11
N THR A 285 -9.46 -3.83 -11.24
CA THR A 285 -9.87 -4.38 -12.55
C THR A 285 -8.90 -4.03 -13.68
N ASN A 286 -8.81 -4.94 -14.67
CA ASN A 286 -8.17 -4.71 -15.95
C ASN A 286 -9.19 -4.65 -17.11
N LEU A 287 -10.46 -4.44 -16.82
CA LEU A 287 -11.46 -4.27 -17.88
C LEU A 287 -11.21 -2.98 -18.67
N LYS A 288 -11.52 -3.00 -19.96
CA LYS A 288 -11.58 -1.77 -20.77
C LYS A 288 -12.53 -0.75 -20.12
N PHE A 289 -12.27 0.54 -20.28
CA PHE A 289 -13.08 1.59 -19.65
C PHE A 289 -14.57 1.54 -20.06
N SER A 290 -14.84 1.18 -21.32
CA SER A 290 -16.22 0.95 -21.82
C SER A 290 -16.89 -0.23 -21.09
N GLU A 291 -16.15 -1.29 -20.82
CA GLU A 291 -16.63 -2.47 -20.11
C GLU A 291 -16.84 -2.19 -18.61
N GLN A 292 -15.96 -1.42 -17.98
CA GLN A 292 -16.18 -0.99 -16.60
C GLN A 292 -17.49 -0.22 -16.48
N LYS A 293 -17.76 0.71 -17.38
CA LYS A 293 -19.02 1.46 -17.40
C LYS A 293 -20.23 0.55 -17.63
N ARG A 294 -20.12 -0.38 -18.58
CA ARG A 294 -21.21 -1.31 -18.93
C ARG A 294 -21.49 -2.30 -17.79
N VAL A 295 -20.46 -2.99 -17.33
CA VAL A 295 -20.60 -4.10 -16.36
C VAL A 295 -20.90 -3.57 -14.97
N PHE A 296 -20.16 -2.59 -14.48
CA PHE A 296 -20.42 -2.04 -13.15
C PHE A 296 -21.71 -1.22 -13.09
N GLY A 297 -22.15 -0.65 -14.23
CA GLY A 297 -23.45 0.00 -14.36
C GLY A 297 -24.66 -0.96 -14.27
N MET A 298 -24.44 -2.28 -14.28
CA MET A 298 -25.50 -3.28 -14.00
C MET A 298 -25.83 -3.38 -12.52
N ILE A 299 -24.97 -2.88 -11.63
CA ILE A 299 -25.22 -2.78 -10.20
C ILE A 299 -26.21 -1.63 -9.98
N PRO A 300 -27.41 -1.86 -9.39
CA PRO A 300 -28.48 -0.84 -9.37
C PRO A 300 -28.03 0.54 -8.88
N GLY A 301 -27.28 0.58 -7.79
CA GLY A 301 -26.75 1.84 -7.24
C GLY A 301 -25.72 2.57 -8.12
N LEU A 302 -25.15 1.89 -9.12
CA LEU A 302 -24.10 2.41 -10.02
C LEU A 302 -24.58 2.63 -11.46
N LYS A 303 -25.88 2.48 -11.73
CA LYS A 303 -26.45 2.54 -13.09
C LYS A 303 -26.05 3.79 -13.88
N ASN A 304 -25.96 4.93 -13.21
CA ASN A 304 -25.60 6.21 -13.80
C ASN A 304 -24.25 6.73 -13.31
N ALA A 305 -23.40 5.87 -12.75
CA ALA A 305 -22.16 6.28 -12.12
C ALA A 305 -21.22 7.03 -13.08
N GLU A 306 -20.74 8.18 -12.63
CA GLU A 306 -19.71 8.96 -13.31
C GLU A 306 -18.35 8.64 -12.72
N TYR A 307 -17.45 8.15 -13.58
CA TYR A 307 -16.12 7.73 -13.18
C TYR A 307 -15.14 8.89 -13.22
N MET A 308 -14.68 9.33 -12.06
CA MET A 308 -13.57 10.26 -11.94
C MET A 308 -12.23 9.56 -12.20
N ARG A 309 -12.18 8.25 -11.94
CA ARG A 309 -11.06 7.40 -12.24
C ARG A 309 -11.56 6.01 -12.60
N TYR A 310 -11.06 5.48 -13.71
CA TYR A 310 -11.24 4.06 -14.06
C TYR A 310 -10.21 3.19 -13.38
N GLY A 311 -10.56 1.94 -13.15
CA GLY A 311 -9.61 0.92 -12.74
C GLY A 311 -8.60 0.63 -13.87
N VAL A 312 -7.36 0.39 -13.50
CA VAL A 312 -6.27 0.07 -14.43
C VAL A 312 -5.32 -0.93 -13.79
N MET A 313 -4.68 -1.75 -14.61
CA MET A 313 -3.65 -2.68 -14.17
C MET A 313 -2.26 -2.12 -14.50
N HIS A 314 -1.32 -2.28 -13.58
CA HIS A 314 0.07 -1.88 -13.75
C HIS A 314 0.99 -3.08 -13.51
N ARG A 315 2.11 -3.11 -14.22
CA ARG A 315 3.22 -4.01 -13.92
C ARG A 315 4.07 -3.39 -12.83
N ASN A 316 4.23 -4.11 -11.73
CA ASN A 316 5.09 -3.73 -10.61
C ASN A 316 6.38 -4.55 -10.65
N THR A 317 7.50 -3.91 -10.39
CA THR A 317 8.81 -4.56 -10.31
C THR A 317 9.25 -4.66 -8.86
N PHE A 318 9.75 -5.82 -8.44
CA PHE A 318 10.37 -6.03 -7.14
C PHE A 318 11.66 -6.85 -7.27
N LEU A 319 12.47 -6.83 -6.23
CA LEU A 319 13.76 -7.50 -6.16
C LEU A 319 13.61 -8.92 -5.63
N ASP A 320 14.52 -9.82 -5.99
CA ASP A 320 14.75 -11.07 -5.26
C ASP A 320 15.50 -10.76 -3.96
N SER A 321 14.81 -10.04 -3.07
CA SER A 321 15.39 -9.42 -1.90
C SER A 321 16.12 -10.38 -0.96
N PRO A 322 15.67 -11.64 -0.75
CA PRO A 322 16.42 -12.58 0.07
C PRO A 322 17.85 -12.87 -0.40
N LYS A 323 18.10 -12.70 -1.70
CA LYS A 323 19.46 -12.85 -2.26
C LYS A 323 20.28 -11.57 -2.19
N LEU A 324 19.61 -10.43 -2.15
CA LEU A 324 20.22 -9.11 -2.39
C LEU A 324 20.36 -8.27 -1.13
N LEU A 325 19.42 -8.35 -0.19
CA LEU A 325 19.29 -7.42 0.92
C LEU A 325 19.58 -8.07 2.28
N ASN A 326 20.08 -7.26 3.20
CA ASN A 326 20.10 -7.52 4.63
C ASN A 326 18.77 -7.06 5.26
N ALA A 327 18.53 -7.48 6.52
CA ALA A 327 17.32 -7.09 7.26
C ALA A 327 17.27 -5.58 7.64
N ASP A 328 18.33 -4.84 7.43
CA ASP A 328 18.38 -3.38 7.51
C ASP A 328 18.06 -2.68 6.18
N PHE A 329 17.68 -3.46 5.16
CA PHE A 329 17.44 -3.05 3.77
C PHE A 329 18.68 -2.57 3.01
N SER A 330 19.90 -2.72 3.54
CA SER A 330 21.13 -2.49 2.79
C SER A 330 21.41 -3.62 1.81
N MET A 331 22.05 -3.30 0.69
CA MET A 331 22.50 -4.30 -0.29
C MET A 331 23.70 -5.09 0.27
N ARG A 332 23.65 -6.42 0.20
CA ARG A 332 24.71 -7.32 0.73
C ARG A 332 26.08 -7.03 0.15
N THR A 333 26.14 -6.76 -1.16
CA THR A 333 27.39 -6.50 -1.89
C THR A 333 27.85 -5.04 -1.86
N ARG A 334 26.94 -4.12 -1.46
CA ARG A 334 27.19 -2.68 -1.38
C ARG A 334 26.44 -2.07 -0.20
N PRO A 335 27.01 -2.13 1.02
CA PRO A 335 26.32 -1.73 2.25
C PRO A 335 25.94 -0.25 2.36
N GLU A 336 26.47 0.63 1.52
CA GLU A 336 26.10 2.05 1.39
C GLU A 336 24.81 2.25 0.58
N LEU A 337 24.36 1.23 -0.13
CA LEU A 337 23.16 1.27 -0.96
C LEU A 337 22.01 0.56 -0.26
N PHE A 338 20.93 1.28 -0.02
CA PHE A 338 19.71 0.78 0.59
C PHE A 338 18.58 0.76 -0.43
N PHE A 339 17.66 -0.18 -0.27
CA PHE A 339 16.41 -0.23 -1.02
C PHE A 339 15.24 -0.07 -0.06
N ALA A 340 14.17 0.60 -0.51
CA ALA A 340 12.97 0.75 0.30
C ALA A 340 11.69 0.75 -0.56
N GLY A 341 10.58 0.47 0.09
CA GLY A 341 9.28 0.41 -0.56
C GLY A 341 8.94 -0.96 -1.13
N GLN A 342 7.87 -1.00 -1.90
CA GLN A 342 7.29 -2.22 -2.44
C GLN A 342 8.30 -3.06 -3.27
N MET A 343 9.27 -2.40 -3.88
CA MET A 343 10.33 -3.08 -4.63
C MET A 343 11.18 -4.04 -3.79
N THR A 344 11.19 -3.90 -2.46
CA THR A 344 11.89 -4.82 -1.54
C THR A 344 11.07 -6.07 -1.21
N GLY A 345 9.89 -6.26 -1.79
CA GLY A 345 9.01 -7.38 -1.48
C GLY A 345 8.15 -7.19 -0.23
N VAL A 346 8.04 -5.96 0.29
CA VAL A 346 6.98 -5.60 1.25
C VAL A 346 5.74 -5.11 0.49
N GLU A 347 4.55 -5.58 0.87
CA GLU A 347 3.33 -5.30 0.12
C GLU A 347 2.33 -4.47 0.93
N GLY A 348 2.12 -3.24 0.49
CA GLY A 348 1.19 -2.27 1.06
C GLY A 348 1.83 -0.91 1.30
N TYR A 349 0.97 0.10 1.50
CA TYR A 349 1.41 1.48 1.68
C TYR A 349 2.23 1.68 2.96
N MET A 350 1.71 1.19 4.09
CA MET A 350 2.40 1.34 5.38
C MET A 350 3.59 0.40 5.50
N GLU A 351 3.53 -0.76 4.88
CA GLU A 351 4.65 -1.69 4.76
C GLU A 351 5.79 -1.04 3.96
N SER A 352 5.47 -0.37 2.84
CA SER A 352 6.45 0.39 2.06
C SER A 352 7.06 1.54 2.87
N ALA A 353 6.21 2.31 3.56
CA ALA A 353 6.67 3.39 4.43
C ALA A 353 7.57 2.88 5.57
N SER A 354 7.22 1.74 6.19
CA SER A 354 8.01 1.15 7.27
C SER A 354 9.41 0.72 6.82
N SER A 355 9.53 0.18 5.61
CA SER A 355 10.84 -0.14 5.03
C SER A 355 11.67 1.12 4.77
N GLY A 356 11.02 2.21 4.33
CA GLY A 356 11.65 3.54 4.18
C GLY A 356 12.14 4.10 5.51
N LEU A 357 11.34 3.96 6.58
CA LEU A 357 11.71 4.36 7.93
C LEU A 357 12.97 3.63 8.39
N LEU A 358 13.01 2.30 8.24
CA LEU A 358 14.17 1.49 8.63
C LEU A 358 15.38 1.78 7.76
N ALA A 359 15.23 1.86 6.44
CA ALA A 359 16.31 2.19 5.54
C ALA A 359 16.90 3.58 5.84
N GLY A 360 16.06 4.59 6.12
CA GLY A 360 16.51 5.93 6.48
C GLY A 360 17.31 5.96 7.78
N ARG A 361 16.82 5.32 8.84
CA ARG A 361 17.55 5.20 10.11
C ARG A 361 18.87 4.43 9.96
N ASN A 362 18.87 3.37 9.18
CA ASN A 362 20.07 2.57 8.94
C ASN A 362 21.08 3.29 8.03
N ALA A 363 20.63 4.12 7.09
CA ALA A 363 21.49 5.01 6.32
C ALA A 363 22.26 5.99 7.23
N VAL A 364 21.60 6.56 8.24
CA VAL A 364 22.23 7.40 9.25
C VAL A 364 23.26 6.61 10.08
N ARG A 365 22.89 5.44 10.58
CA ARG A 365 23.80 4.58 11.36
C ARG A 365 25.01 4.16 10.56
N ARG A 366 24.84 3.93 9.26
CA ARG A 366 25.96 3.67 8.34
C ARG A 366 26.93 4.85 8.24
N LEU A 367 26.43 6.08 8.15
CA LEU A 367 27.27 7.29 8.18
C LEU A 367 28.01 7.44 9.51
N GLU A 368 27.37 7.07 10.60
CA GLU A 368 27.96 7.15 11.96
C GLU A 368 28.91 5.99 12.28
N GLY A 369 29.04 5.01 11.37
CA GLY A 369 29.84 3.80 11.63
C GLY A 369 29.26 2.89 12.74
N LYS A 370 27.97 3.04 13.06
CA LYS A 370 27.25 2.25 14.04
C LYS A 370 26.74 0.94 13.45
N ALA A 371 26.53 -0.06 14.31
CA ALA A 371 25.86 -1.28 13.92
C ALA A 371 24.43 -1.01 13.39
N PRO A 372 23.93 -1.75 12.41
CA PRO A 372 22.60 -1.57 11.89
C PRO A 372 21.52 -1.77 12.97
N LEU A 373 20.43 -1.01 12.87
CA LEU A 373 19.22 -1.22 13.67
C LEU A 373 18.42 -2.37 13.05
N ILE A 374 18.48 -3.52 13.67
CA ILE A 374 17.68 -4.68 13.32
C ILE A 374 16.58 -4.83 14.36
N LEU A 375 15.34 -4.70 13.94
CA LEU A 375 14.21 -4.89 14.85
C LEU A 375 13.95 -6.37 15.09
N PRO A 376 13.50 -6.74 16.31
CA PRO A 376 13.15 -8.13 16.62
C PRO A 376 12.06 -8.67 15.69
N ILE A 377 12.16 -9.95 15.34
CA ILE A 377 11.13 -10.66 14.53
C ILE A 377 9.78 -10.77 15.25
N THR A 378 9.71 -10.43 16.52
CA THR A 378 8.48 -10.31 17.30
C THR A 378 7.72 -9.04 17.00
N THR A 379 8.35 -8.04 16.38
CA THR A 379 7.71 -6.82 15.87
C THR A 379 7.22 -7.03 14.42
N MET A 380 6.18 -6.31 14.00
CA MET A 380 5.67 -6.40 12.64
C MET A 380 6.68 -5.86 11.61
N MET A 381 7.33 -4.73 11.93
CA MET A 381 8.38 -4.16 11.08
C MET A 381 9.59 -5.09 10.97
N GLY A 382 10.03 -5.69 12.07
CA GLY A 382 11.14 -6.65 12.09
C GLY A 382 10.82 -7.91 11.31
N SER A 383 9.62 -8.49 11.47
CA SER A 383 9.18 -9.65 10.69
C SER A 383 9.08 -9.39 9.19
N LEU A 384 8.63 -8.20 8.77
CA LEU A 384 8.61 -7.81 7.36
C LEU A 384 10.02 -7.67 6.79
N ALA A 385 10.93 -7.06 7.56
CA ALA A 385 12.34 -6.93 7.18
C ALA A 385 13.04 -8.30 7.09
N GLU A 386 12.76 -9.19 8.04
CA GLU A 386 13.25 -10.58 8.04
C GLU A 386 12.73 -11.36 6.83
N HIS A 387 11.43 -11.23 6.50
CA HIS A 387 10.87 -11.85 5.30
C HIS A 387 11.58 -11.36 4.03
N ALA A 388 11.81 -10.05 3.91
CA ALA A 388 12.51 -9.47 2.77
C ALA A 388 13.96 -9.94 2.66
N ALA A 389 14.66 -10.15 3.81
CA ALA A 389 16.06 -10.53 3.82
C ALA A 389 16.30 -12.04 3.77
N HIS A 390 15.44 -12.84 4.41
CA HIS A 390 15.74 -14.25 4.70
C HIS A 390 14.58 -15.20 4.37
N SER A 391 13.61 -14.81 3.52
CA SER A 391 12.56 -15.74 3.10
C SER A 391 13.14 -17.02 2.55
N PRO A 392 12.74 -18.20 3.07
CA PRO A 392 13.25 -19.49 2.61
C PRO A 392 12.62 -19.94 1.26
N SER A 393 11.66 -19.20 0.75
CA SER A 393 10.95 -19.56 -0.46
C SER A 393 11.83 -19.44 -1.70
N LYS A 394 11.83 -20.50 -2.52
CA LYS A 394 12.48 -20.46 -3.84
C LYS A 394 11.77 -19.53 -4.84
N ASP A 395 10.49 -19.31 -4.63
CA ASP A 395 9.65 -18.36 -5.38
C ASP A 395 9.26 -17.23 -4.42
N PHE A 396 10.18 -16.28 -4.23
CA PHE A 396 9.96 -15.15 -3.33
C PHE A 396 8.76 -14.34 -3.76
N GLN A 397 7.86 -14.07 -2.82
CA GLN A 397 6.64 -13.30 -3.07
C GLN A 397 6.55 -12.13 -2.08
N PRO A 398 6.02 -10.97 -2.51
CA PRO A 398 5.77 -9.85 -1.63
C PRO A 398 4.88 -10.23 -0.44
N MET A 399 5.16 -9.61 0.73
CA MET A 399 4.48 -9.89 1.98
C MET A 399 3.89 -8.61 2.59
N GLY A 400 2.60 -8.64 2.88
CA GLY A 400 1.92 -7.63 3.68
C GLY A 400 1.88 -7.98 5.17
N ALA A 401 1.64 -6.97 6.01
CA ALA A 401 1.51 -7.14 7.45
C ALA A 401 0.39 -8.15 7.80
N ASN A 402 0.77 -9.23 8.47
CA ASN A 402 -0.13 -10.24 8.98
C ASN A 402 0.47 -10.94 10.21
N PHE A 403 -0.38 -11.40 11.14
CA PHE A 403 0.11 -12.05 12.36
C PHE A 403 0.73 -13.43 12.13
N GLY A 404 0.55 -14.02 10.96
CA GLY A 404 1.13 -15.31 10.61
C GLY A 404 2.65 -15.28 10.42
N ILE A 405 3.25 -14.10 10.21
CA ILE A 405 4.71 -13.93 10.10
C ILE A 405 5.38 -13.70 11.45
N LEU A 406 4.61 -13.40 12.52
CA LEU A 406 5.18 -13.27 13.86
C LEU A 406 5.42 -14.64 14.51
N PRO A 407 6.49 -14.79 15.29
CA PRO A 407 6.69 -15.97 16.11
C PRO A 407 5.51 -16.24 17.04
N VAL A 408 5.14 -17.49 17.20
CA VAL A 408 4.05 -17.91 18.09
C VAL A 408 4.29 -17.43 19.53
N ILE A 409 3.20 -17.25 20.27
CA ILE A 409 3.28 -16.90 21.69
C ILE A 409 3.08 -18.15 22.55
N GLU A 410 3.93 -18.31 23.55
CA GLU A 410 3.87 -19.42 24.49
C GLU A 410 3.52 -18.89 25.89
N PRO A 411 2.59 -19.56 26.61
CA PRO A 411 1.78 -20.70 26.19
C PRO A 411 0.73 -20.31 25.14
N HIS A 412 0.32 -21.27 24.29
CA HIS A 412 -0.61 -21.03 23.20
C HIS A 412 -1.97 -20.50 23.68
N ILE A 413 -2.36 -19.33 23.19
CA ILE A 413 -3.65 -18.69 23.48
C ILE A 413 -4.68 -19.14 22.44
N ARG A 414 -5.75 -19.81 22.85
CA ARG A 414 -6.78 -20.37 21.95
C ARG A 414 -7.66 -19.30 21.34
N ASP A 415 -8.11 -18.34 22.16
CA ASP A 415 -8.94 -17.24 21.66
C ASP A 415 -8.13 -16.35 20.70
N LYS A 416 -8.68 -16.14 19.52
CA LYS A 416 -8.00 -15.40 18.44
C LYS A 416 -7.80 -13.94 18.82
N LYS A 417 -8.76 -13.32 19.49
CA LYS A 417 -8.69 -11.89 19.82
C LYS A 417 -7.67 -11.66 20.94
N GLU A 418 -7.67 -12.50 21.96
CA GLU A 418 -6.69 -12.48 23.05
C GLU A 418 -5.28 -12.73 22.52
N ARG A 419 -5.13 -13.72 21.63
CA ARG A 419 -3.84 -14.03 21.01
C ARG A 419 -3.29 -12.85 20.19
N TYR A 420 -4.12 -12.17 19.42
CA TYR A 420 -3.69 -11.01 18.63
C TYR A 420 -3.35 -9.82 19.51
N ALA A 421 -4.09 -9.59 20.58
CA ALA A 421 -3.77 -8.58 21.57
C ALA A 421 -2.43 -8.86 22.26
N ALA A 422 -2.18 -10.12 22.64
CA ALA A 422 -0.93 -10.55 23.27
C ALA A 422 0.28 -10.43 22.31
N LEU A 423 0.13 -10.80 21.04
CA LEU A 423 1.17 -10.60 20.01
C LEU A 423 1.51 -9.11 19.85
N SER A 424 0.49 -8.26 19.82
CA SER A 424 0.70 -6.80 19.70
C SER A 424 1.37 -6.22 20.94
N ALA A 425 0.99 -6.66 22.14
CA ALA A 425 1.60 -6.20 23.38
C ALA A 425 3.09 -6.56 23.41
N ARG A 426 3.45 -7.84 23.13
CA ARG A 426 4.84 -8.30 23.03
C ARG A 426 5.63 -7.50 22.01
N ALA A 427 5.09 -7.28 20.83
CA ALA A 427 5.77 -6.55 19.77
C ALA A 427 6.15 -5.13 20.20
N LEU A 428 5.22 -4.42 20.85
CA LEU A 428 5.45 -3.05 21.31
C LEU A 428 6.40 -2.94 22.50
N GLU A 429 6.45 -3.98 23.34
CA GLU A 429 7.39 -4.09 24.45
C GLU A 429 8.82 -4.33 23.94
N ASP A 430 9.00 -5.31 23.04
CA ASP A 430 10.26 -5.63 22.40
C ASP A 430 10.80 -4.46 21.55
N LEU A 431 9.91 -3.74 20.86
CA LEU A 431 10.28 -2.52 20.14
C LEU A 431 10.81 -1.45 21.10
N ALA A 432 10.10 -1.21 22.22
CA ALA A 432 10.49 -0.20 23.19
C ALA A 432 11.85 -0.52 23.85
N GLU A 433 12.11 -1.81 24.13
CA GLU A 433 13.39 -2.25 24.64
C GLU A 433 14.52 -2.07 23.61
N THR A 434 14.26 -2.45 22.35
CA THR A 434 15.23 -2.29 21.27
C THR A 434 15.61 -0.84 21.05
N LEU A 435 14.64 0.07 21.05
CA LEU A 435 14.87 1.51 20.84
C LEU A 435 15.62 2.18 22.01
N LYS A 436 15.53 1.65 23.22
CA LYS A 436 16.32 2.15 24.36
C LYS A 436 17.80 1.77 24.25
N ASN A 437 18.09 0.67 23.57
CA ASN A 437 19.44 0.12 23.45
C ASN A 437 20.13 0.52 22.12
N ALA A 438 19.43 1.21 21.24
CA ALA A 438 19.92 1.62 19.92
C ALA A 438 20.51 3.04 19.93
#